data_84656339a1ccb8217bc9de45dcc4221c
#
_entry.id   84656339a1ccb8217bc9de45dcc4221c
#
_cell.length_a   1.000
_cell.length_b   1.000
_cell.length_c   1.000
_cell.angle_alpha   90.00
_cell.angle_beta   90.00
_cell.angle_gamma   90.00
#
_symmetry.space_group_name_H-M   'P 1'
#
loop_
_entity.id
_entity.type
_entity.pdbx_description
1 polymer ?
#
loop_
_entity_poly.entity_id
_entity_poly.type
_entity_poly.pdbx_seq_one_letter_code
_entity_poly.pdbx_strand_id
1 'polypeptide(L)'
;MNYDYLIVGCGIFGTTFARLATDAGKRCLIIDKREHIGGSAYTENNGGIHVHTYGPHVFHTSNKKVWDFVNQYAEFNNFVLSPKASTGGKLFSLPFNMNTFYEMWGVETPEEVKNIIESQKFKGTPKNL
;
A
#
# COMPACT_ATOMS: atom_id res chain seq x y z
N MET A 1 15.90 -34.17 2.03
CA MET A 1 16.19 -32.98 1.15
C MET A 1 16.93 -31.94 1.97
N ASN A 2 18.02 -31.39 1.44
CA ASN A 2 18.75 -30.33 2.13
C ASN A 2 18.44 -29.00 1.47
N TYR A 3 18.14 -27.97 2.25
CA TYR A 3 17.93 -26.61 1.82
C TYR A 3 19.10 -25.73 2.25
N ASP A 4 19.47 -24.76 1.42
CA ASP A 4 20.52 -23.80 1.73
C ASP A 4 19.95 -22.65 2.60
N TYR A 5 18.67 -22.31 2.40
CA TYR A 5 17.99 -21.25 3.13
C TYR A 5 16.60 -21.67 3.59
N LEU A 6 16.26 -21.31 4.83
CA LEU A 6 14.90 -21.29 5.35
C LEU A 6 14.46 -19.83 5.42
N ILE A 7 13.39 -19.49 4.70
CA ILE A 7 12.84 -18.14 4.63
C ILE A 7 11.50 -18.14 5.35
N VAL A 8 11.37 -17.33 6.37
CA VAL A 8 10.14 -17.18 7.15
C VAL A 8 9.39 -15.94 6.65
N GLY A 9 8.25 -16.17 6.00
CA GLY A 9 7.41 -15.16 5.38
C GLY A 9 7.47 -15.16 3.86
N CYS A 10 6.30 -15.36 3.22
CA CYS A 10 6.12 -15.38 1.77
C CYS A 10 5.61 -14.03 1.23
N GLY A 11 6.05 -12.92 1.85
CA GLY A 11 5.82 -11.57 1.35
C GLY A 11 6.81 -11.20 0.25
N ILE A 12 6.71 -9.98 -0.30
CA ILE A 12 7.55 -9.50 -1.41
C ILE A 12 9.03 -9.62 -1.09
N PHE A 13 9.48 -9.32 0.13
CA PHE A 13 10.89 -9.44 0.52
C PHE A 13 11.36 -10.89 0.47
N GLY A 14 10.64 -11.81 1.14
CA GLY A 14 11.03 -13.22 1.21
C GLY A 14 11.04 -13.91 -0.16
N THR A 15 10.05 -13.62 -0.99
CA THR A 15 9.95 -14.17 -2.35
C THR A 15 11.04 -13.62 -3.27
N THR A 16 11.36 -12.32 -3.17
CA THR A 16 12.46 -11.70 -3.92
C THR A 16 13.80 -12.32 -3.55
N PHE A 17 14.06 -12.46 -2.24
CA PHE A 17 15.29 -13.13 -1.78
C PHE A 17 15.37 -14.58 -2.29
N ALA A 18 14.28 -15.35 -2.15
CA ALA A 18 14.23 -16.73 -2.62
C ALA A 18 14.48 -16.83 -4.12
N ARG A 19 13.91 -15.92 -4.91
CA ARG A 19 14.12 -15.88 -6.35
C ARG A 19 15.59 -15.67 -6.71
N LEU A 20 16.20 -14.63 -6.14
CA LEU A 20 17.60 -14.31 -6.39
C LEU A 20 18.56 -15.43 -5.91
N ALA A 21 18.26 -16.05 -4.76
CA ALA A 21 19.03 -17.18 -4.27
C ALA A 21 18.89 -18.40 -5.18
N THR A 22 17.69 -18.68 -5.69
CA THR A 22 17.43 -19.79 -6.62
C THR A 22 18.14 -19.55 -7.95
N ASP A 23 18.16 -18.34 -8.47
CA ASP A 23 18.91 -17.98 -9.67
C ASP A 23 20.42 -18.16 -9.49
N ALA A 24 20.91 -18.04 -8.25
CA ALA A 24 22.29 -18.35 -7.86
C ALA A 24 22.50 -19.84 -7.51
N GLY A 25 21.59 -20.74 -7.89
CA GLY A 25 21.69 -22.19 -7.71
C GLY A 25 21.45 -22.69 -6.28
N LYS A 26 20.86 -21.85 -5.40
CA LYS A 26 20.54 -22.22 -4.02
C LYS A 26 19.15 -22.82 -3.91
N ARG A 27 18.96 -23.72 -2.95
CA ARG A 27 17.66 -24.31 -2.63
C ARG A 27 17.05 -23.60 -1.43
N CYS A 28 15.86 -23.04 -1.61
CA CYS A 28 15.15 -22.30 -0.58
C CYS A 28 13.90 -23.07 -0.14
N LEU A 29 13.63 -23.05 1.17
CA LEU A 29 12.35 -23.41 1.74
C LEU A 29 11.71 -22.15 2.27
N ILE A 30 10.50 -21.83 1.80
CA ILE A 30 9.72 -20.68 2.29
C ILE A 30 8.57 -21.22 3.13
N ILE A 31 8.40 -20.68 4.32
CA ILE A 31 7.26 -20.95 5.19
C ILE A 31 6.52 -19.66 5.53
N ASP A 32 5.21 -19.71 5.58
CA ASP A 32 4.37 -18.58 6.01
C ASP A 32 3.25 -19.09 6.94
N LYS A 33 2.77 -18.23 7.81
CA LYS A 33 1.63 -18.51 8.68
C LYS A 33 0.28 -18.35 7.98
N ARG A 34 0.26 -17.65 6.82
CA ARG A 34 -0.94 -17.42 6.02
C ARG A 34 -1.12 -18.55 5.01
N GLU A 35 -2.36 -18.78 4.60
CA GLU A 35 -2.71 -19.76 3.58
C GLU A 35 -2.49 -19.26 2.14
N HIS A 36 -2.02 -18.02 1.99
CA HIS A 36 -1.74 -17.39 0.70
C HIS A 36 -0.33 -16.81 0.65
N ILE A 37 0.19 -16.66 -0.55
CA ILE A 37 1.45 -15.97 -0.85
C ILE A 37 1.22 -14.45 -1.00
N GLY A 38 2.32 -13.67 -1.10
CA GLY A 38 2.25 -12.22 -1.33
C GLY A 38 2.26 -11.37 -0.05
N GLY A 39 2.07 -11.99 1.12
CA GLY A 39 2.09 -11.27 2.40
C GLY A 39 1.04 -10.16 2.45
N SER A 40 1.44 -8.95 2.84
CA SER A 40 0.52 -7.81 2.92
C SER A 40 0.15 -7.22 1.55
N ALA A 41 0.83 -7.61 0.46
CA ALA A 41 0.48 -7.21 -0.90
C ALA A 41 -0.55 -8.15 -1.56
N TYR A 42 -1.05 -9.14 -0.81
CA TYR A 42 -2.03 -10.07 -1.33
C TYR A 42 -3.34 -9.36 -1.72
N THR A 43 -3.80 -9.73 -2.92
CA THR A 43 -5.05 -9.22 -3.49
C THR A 43 -5.91 -10.42 -3.88
N GLU A 44 -7.13 -10.43 -3.42
CA GLU A 44 -8.12 -11.44 -3.74
C GLU A 44 -8.98 -10.99 -4.93
N ASN A 45 -9.32 -11.93 -5.82
CA ASN A 45 -10.30 -11.67 -6.86
C ASN A 45 -11.66 -12.18 -6.39
N ASN A 46 -12.58 -11.27 -6.13
CA ASN A 46 -13.94 -11.57 -5.73
C ASN A 46 -14.93 -11.13 -6.80
N GLY A 47 -15.41 -12.06 -7.61
CA GLY A 47 -16.36 -11.78 -8.68
C GLY A 47 -15.84 -10.80 -9.75
N GLY A 48 -14.54 -10.82 -10.06
CA GLY A 48 -13.89 -9.92 -11.01
C GLY A 48 -13.40 -8.60 -10.41
N ILE A 49 -13.61 -8.39 -9.12
CA ILE A 49 -13.13 -7.22 -8.39
C ILE A 49 -11.87 -7.59 -7.61
N HIS A 50 -10.80 -6.83 -7.78
CA HIS A 50 -9.57 -6.98 -7.02
C HIS A 50 -9.69 -6.33 -5.65
N VAL A 51 -9.73 -7.15 -4.60
CA VAL A 51 -9.83 -6.71 -3.22
C VAL A 51 -8.46 -6.78 -2.56
N HIS A 52 -7.92 -5.65 -2.15
CA HIS A 52 -6.67 -5.55 -1.40
C HIS A 52 -6.94 -5.88 0.07
N THR A 53 -6.72 -7.12 0.48
CA THR A 53 -7.11 -7.65 1.81
C THR A 53 -6.48 -6.89 2.97
N TYR A 54 -5.27 -6.38 2.77
CA TYR A 54 -4.49 -5.70 3.83
C TYR A 54 -4.31 -4.20 3.58
N GLY A 55 -5.21 -3.59 2.83
CA GLY A 55 -5.15 -2.20 2.42
C GLY A 55 -4.58 -2.01 1.01
N PRO A 56 -4.79 -0.83 0.41
CA PRO A 56 -4.40 -0.59 -0.98
C PRO A 56 -2.89 -0.63 -1.16
N HIS A 57 -2.44 -1.43 -2.12
CA HIS A 57 -1.05 -1.55 -2.50
C HIS A 57 -0.90 -1.25 -3.98
N VAL A 58 -0.30 -0.12 -4.30
CA VAL A 58 0.12 0.22 -5.67
C VAL A 58 1.64 0.27 -5.70
N PHE A 59 2.21 -0.35 -6.73
CA PHE A 59 3.65 -0.32 -6.91
C PHE A 59 4.05 0.97 -7.61
N HIS A 60 5.06 1.64 -7.06
CA HIS A 60 5.72 2.77 -7.71
C HIS A 60 7.20 2.77 -7.36
N THR A 61 8.03 3.21 -8.28
CA THR A 61 9.48 3.37 -8.07
C THR A 61 10.06 4.35 -9.07
N SER A 62 11.04 5.14 -8.63
CA SER A 62 11.92 5.92 -9.50
C SER A 62 13.23 5.18 -9.84
N ASN A 63 13.45 4.01 -9.23
CA ASN A 63 14.65 3.23 -9.45
C ASN A 63 14.48 2.31 -10.66
N LYS A 64 15.20 2.63 -11.75
CA LYS A 64 15.13 1.85 -13.00
C LYS A 64 15.46 0.37 -12.80
N LYS A 65 16.44 0.02 -11.96
CA LYS A 65 16.80 -1.38 -11.72
C LYS A 65 15.66 -2.16 -11.08
N VAL A 66 14.94 -1.52 -10.15
CA VAL A 66 13.77 -2.15 -9.50
C VAL A 66 12.65 -2.30 -10.52
N TRP A 67 12.40 -1.27 -11.33
CA TRP A 67 11.40 -1.32 -12.40
C TRP A 67 11.68 -2.44 -13.39
N ASP A 68 12.91 -2.53 -13.91
CA ASP A 68 13.32 -3.57 -14.85
C ASP A 68 13.22 -4.97 -14.23
N PHE A 69 13.49 -5.10 -12.94
CA PHE A 69 13.39 -6.38 -12.23
C PHE A 69 11.93 -6.84 -12.12
N VAL A 70 11.02 -5.99 -11.65
CA VAL A 70 9.62 -6.40 -11.43
C VAL A 70 8.87 -6.68 -12.73
N ASN A 71 9.21 -5.96 -13.82
CA ASN A 71 8.62 -6.17 -15.14
C ASN A 71 9.03 -7.52 -15.78
N GLN A 72 9.97 -8.25 -15.22
CA GLN A 72 10.27 -9.63 -15.62
C GLN A 72 9.19 -10.61 -15.16
N TYR A 73 8.37 -10.24 -14.19
CA TYR A 73 7.41 -11.13 -13.52
C TYR A 73 5.95 -10.69 -13.68
N ALA A 74 5.71 -9.42 -13.94
CA ALA A 74 4.35 -8.89 -14.06
C ALA A 74 4.32 -7.71 -15.04
N GLU A 75 3.23 -7.59 -15.77
CA GLU A 75 2.89 -6.39 -16.54
C GLU A 75 2.17 -5.39 -15.62
N PHE A 76 2.65 -4.15 -15.63
CA PHE A 76 2.08 -3.07 -14.84
C PHE A 76 1.22 -2.17 -15.73
N ASN A 77 0.00 -1.88 -15.31
CA ASN A 77 -0.86 -0.89 -15.93
C ASN A 77 -0.54 0.51 -15.38
N ASN A 78 -1.06 1.55 -16.04
CA ASN A 78 -0.92 2.93 -15.60
C ASN A 78 -2.04 3.32 -14.61
N PHE A 79 -2.28 2.48 -13.61
CA PHE A 79 -3.33 2.71 -12.63
C PHE A 79 -3.06 3.96 -11.81
N VAL A 80 -4.03 4.88 -11.79
CA VAL A 80 -3.98 6.09 -10.95
C VAL A 80 -4.82 5.86 -9.71
N LEU A 81 -4.16 5.81 -8.56
CA LEU A 81 -4.82 5.63 -7.28
C LEU A 81 -5.57 6.91 -6.87
N SER A 82 -6.89 6.85 -6.81
CA SER A 82 -7.77 7.92 -6.35
C SER A 82 -8.68 7.42 -5.23
N PRO A 83 -8.12 7.19 -4.03
CA PRO A 83 -8.88 6.61 -2.93
C PRO A 83 -9.96 7.56 -2.43
N LYS A 84 -11.05 6.98 -1.94
CA LYS A 84 -12.12 7.68 -1.24
C LYS A 84 -12.25 7.09 0.17
N ALA A 85 -12.37 7.98 1.16
CA ALA A 85 -12.76 7.59 2.51
C ALA A 85 -14.27 7.65 2.64
N SER A 86 -14.87 6.61 3.22
CA SER A 86 -16.29 6.60 3.57
C SER A 86 -16.45 6.72 5.08
N THR A 87 -17.15 7.75 5.53
CA THR A 87 -17.48 7.95 6.94
C THR A 87 -18.78 8.72 7.08
N GLY A 88 -19.62 8.31 8.04
CA GLY A 88 -20.93 8.97 8.27
C GLY A 88 -21.84 9.00 7.05
N GLY A 89 -21.77 8.02 6.16
CA GLY A 89 -22.55 7.98 4.92
C GLY A 89 -22.09 8.96 3.83
N LYS A 90 -20.95 9.61 4.01
CA LYS A 90 -20.34 10.53 3.04
C LYS A 90 -19.04 9.97 2.50
N LEU A 91 -18.66 10.38 1.29
CA LEU A 91 -17.41 10.05 0.62
C LEU A 91 -16.52 11.28 0.55
N PHE A 92 -15.24 11.10 0.88
CA PHE A 92 -14.24 12.17 0.86
C PHE A 92 -13.04 11.77 0.02
N SER A 93 -12.48 12.72 -0.71
CA SER A 93 -11.27 12.51 -1.52
C SER A 93 -10.04 12.33 -0.65
N LEU A 94 -9.15 11.37 -1.02
CA LEU A 94 -7.87 11.14 -0.36
C LEU A 94 -6.73 11.10 -1.40
N PRO A 95 -5.48 11.42 -1.00
CA PRO A 95 -5.08 12.03 0.28
C PRO A 95 -5.73 13.41 0.46
N PHE A 96 -5.68 13.96 1.66
CA PHE A 96 -6.28 15.27 1.95
C PHE A 96 -5.80 16.32 0.94
N ASN A 97 -6.79 16.97 0.30
CA ASN A 97 -6.58 18.01 -0.70
C ASN A 97 -7.77 18.98 -0.67
N MET A 98 -7.76 20.01 -1.52
CA MET A 98 -8.85 21.01 -1.53
C MET A 98 -10.23 20.41 -1.78
N ASN A 99 -10.35 19.35 -2.60
CA ASN A 99 -11.65 18.67 -2.78
C ASN A 99 -12.12 18.03 -1.48
N THR A 100 -11.22 17.44 -0.68
CA THR A 100 -11.55 16.87 0.63
C THR A 100 -12.13 17.96 1.54
N PHE A 101 -11.47 19.11 1.61
CA PHE A 101 -11.91 20.21 2.47
C PHE A 101 -13.19 20.86 1.98
N TYR A 102 -13.37 20.96 0.67
CA TYR A 102 -14.66 21.37 0.10
C TYR A 102 -15.79 20.39 0.45
N GLU A 103 -15.55 19.08 0.29
CA GLU A 103 -16.50 18.02 0.63
C GLU A 103 -16.85 18.00 2.13
N MET A 104 -15.89 18.35 3.00
CA MET A 104 -16.07 18.36 4.46
C MET A 104 -16.73 19.65 4.98
N TRP A 105 -16.28 20.80 4.50
CA TRP A 105 -16.56 22.11 5.11
C TRP A 105 -17.14 23.14 4.15
N GLY A 106 -17.23 22.84 2.85
CA GLY A 106 -17.73 23.78 1.84
C GLY A 106 -16.80 24.97 1.56
N VAL A 107 -15.51 24.84 1.90
CA VAL A 107 -14.51 25.90 1.72
C VAL A 107 -13.91 25.87 0.32
N GLU A 108 -13.59 27.03 -0.23
CA GLU A 108 -13.09 27.16 -1.60
C GLU A 108 -11.61 27.58 -1.66
N THR A 109 -11.06 28.11 -0.58
CA THR A 109 -9.70 28.63 -0.54
C THR A 109 -8.82 27.96 0.51
N PRO A 110 -7.49 27.87 0.28
CA PRO A 110 -6.55 27.36 1.28
C PRO A 110 -6.53 28.18 2.58
N GLU A 111 -6.85 29.46 2.52
CA GLU A 111 -6.90 30.34 3.69
C GLU A 111 -8.07 29.98 4.63
N GLU A 112 -9.24 29.72 4.07
CA GLU A 112 -10.40 29.23 4.84
C GLU A 112 -10.10 27.89 5.51
N VAL A 113 -9.45 26.98 4.79
CA VAL A 113 -9.00 25.69 5.34
C VAL A 113 -8.06 25.89 6.53
N LYS A 114 -7.05 26.76 6.40
CA LYS A 114 -6.12 27.08 7.48
C LYS A 114 -6.84 27.61 8.72
N ASN A 115 -7.77 28.52 8.54
CA ASN A 115 -8.52 29.12 9.64
C ASN A 115 -9.34 28.08 10.40
N ILE A 116 -9.98 27.13 9.69
CA ILE A 116 -10.72 26.04 10.31
C ILE A 116 -9.77 25.10 11.06
N ILE A 117 -8.67 24.68 10.45
CA ILE A 117 -7.68 23.81 11.09
C ILE A 117 -7.15 24.46 12.38
N GLU A 118 -6.75 25.73 12.33
CA GLU A 118 -6.24 26.43 13.51
C GLU A 118 -7.31 26.59 14.62
N SER A 119 -8.59 26.74 14.25
CA SER A 119 -9.69 26.80 15.22
C SER A 119 -9.93 25.46 15.93
N GLN A 120 -9.69 24.33 15.24
CA GLN A 120 -9.89 22.98 15.75
C GLN A 120 -8.64 22.42 16.44
N LYS A 121 -7.49 23.05 16.26
CA LYS A 121 -6.22 22.60 16.79
C LYS A 121 -6.23 22.52 18.33
N PHE A 122 -5.79 21.40 18.84
CA PHE A 122 -5.63 21.24 20.29
C PHE A 122 -4.61 22.24 20.85
N LYS A 123 -5.02 23.03 21.82
CA LYS A 123 -4.21 24.12 22.40
C LYS A 123 -3.42 23.71 23.65
N GLY A 124 -3.48 22.43 24.04
CA GLY A 124 -2.77 21.90 25.20
C GLY A 124 -1.51 21.14 24.83
N THR A 125 -0.77 20.69 25.82
CA THR A 125 0.33 19.73 25.62
C THR A 125 -0.26 18.33 25.44
N PRO A 126 0.00 17.62 24.31
CA PRO A 126 -0.45 16.25 24.16
C PRO A 126 0.11 15.36 25.27
N LYS A 127 -0.73 14.53 25.87
CA LYS A 127 -0.31 13.59 26.93
C LYS A 127 0.02 12.21 26.37
N ASN A 128 -0.44 11.90 25.16
CA ASN A 128 -0.21 10.64 24.45
C ASN A 128 0.06 10.95 22.97
N LEU A 129 0.88 10.12 22.35
CA LEU A 129 1.02 10.03 20.90
C LEU A 129 0.08 8.97 20.36
#